data_6107267ef0e877a95b8fa97790cb708f
#
_entry.id   6107267ef0e877a95b8fa97790cb708f
#
_cell.length_a   1.000
_cell.length_b   1.000
_cell.length_c   1.000
_cell.angle_alpha   90.00
_cell.angle_beta   90.00
_cell.angle_gamma   90.00
#
_symmetry.space_group_name_H-M   'P 1'
#
loop_
_entity.id
_entity.type
_entity.pdbx_description
1 polymer ?
#
loop_
_entity_poly.entity_id
_entity_poly.type
_entity_poly.pdbx_seq_one_letter_code
_entity_poly.pdbx_strand_id
1 'polypeptide(L)'
;ITFEWESVGLEDNIVQDGLAKLSQDFPQYDVYYRISASETGIHAMISPKNMATPLEVKPEKAFEYRHEMVDFGLEDEWRIKGDKARLARGKPTAQLWEWKDGKQAGEWIKYVK
;
A
#
# COMPACT_ATOMS: atom_id res chain seq x y z
N ILE A 1 7.30 -1.84 3.16
CA ILE A 1 6.17 -2.49 2.45
C ILE A 1 5.11 -1.42 2.21
N THR A 2 4.82 -1.16 0.94
CA THR A 2 3.85 -0.16 0.53
C THR A 2 2.81 -0.76 -0.41
N PHE A 3 1.62 -0.18 -0.37
CA PHE A 3 0.50 -0.58 -1.22
C PHE A 3 -0.12 0.66 -1.85
N GLU A 4 -0.56 0.53 -3.10
CA GLU A 4 -1.35 1.54 -3.77
C GLU A 4 -2.67 0.89 -4.21
N TRP A 5 -3.76 1.29 -3.58
CA TRP A 5 -5.10 0.77 -3.85
C TRP A 5 -5.88 1.83 -4.63
N GLU A 6 -6.19 1.53 -5.88
CA GLU A 6 -6.85 2.46 -6.80
C GLU A 6 -8.37 2.32 -6.78
N SER A 7 -9.05 3.42 -7.10
CA SER A 7 -10.51 3.48 -7.26
C SER A 7 -11.27 3.07 -5.99
N VAL A 8 -10.72 3.41 -4.83
CA VAL A 8 -11.32 3.13 -3.52
C VAL A 8 -11.14 4.33 -2.60
N GLY A 9 -11.99 4.43 -1.59
CA GLY A 9 -11.92 5.47 -0.56
C GLY A 9 -11.91 4.88 0.84
N LEU A 10 -11.69 5.73 1.84
CA LEU A 10 -11.63 5.31 3.23
C LEU A 10 -12.97 4.75 3.74
N GLU A 11 -14.07 5.15 3.14
CA GLU A 11 -15.41 4.66 3.48
C GLU A 11 -15.70 3.26 2.92
N ASP A 12 -14.88 2.77 1.99
CA ASP A 12 -15.09 1.45 1.39
C ASP A 12 -14.75 0.34 2.37
N ASN A 13 -15.65 -0.62 2.54
CA ASN A 13 -15.44 -1.74 3.45
C ASN A 13 -14.20 -2.56 3.09
N ILE A 14 -13.90 -2.73 1.80
CA ILE A 14 -12.73 -3.49 1.37
C ILE A 14 -11.43 -2.83 1.85
N VAL A 15 -11.37 -1.50 1.89
CA VAL A 15 -10.23 -0.76 2.41
C VAL A 15 -10.08 -1.01 3.92
N GLN A 16 -11.18 -0.90 4.67
CA GLN A 16 -11.16 -1.14 6.11
C GLN A 16 -10.76 -2.59 6.43
N ASP A 17 -11.30 -3.54 5.67
CA ASP A 17 -10.95 -4.96 5.82
C ASP A 17 -9.48 -5.22 5.50
N GLY A 18 -8.95 -4.58 4.45
CA GLY A 18 -7.55 -4.70 4.08
C GLY A 18 -6.61 -4.14 5.14
N LEU A 19 -6.92 -2.95 5.68
CA LEU A 19 -6.14 -2.34 6.76
C LEU A 19 -6.16 -3.22 8.02
N ALA A 20 -7.31 -3.77 8.37
CA ALA A 20 -7.45 -4.67 9.52
C ALA A 20 -6.60 -5.94 9.32
N LYS A 21 -6.62 -6.51 8.13
CA LYS A 21 -5.82 -7.69 7.79
C LYS A 21 -4.32 -7.41 7.93
N LEU A 22 -3.84 -6.30 7.40
CA LEU A 22 -2.44 -5.90 7.54
C LEU A 22 -2.06 -5.71 9.01
N SER A 23 -2.92 -5.10 9.79
CA SER A 23 -2.69 -4.91 11.22
C SER A 23 -2.60 -6.23 11.99
N GLN A 24 -3.41 -7.21 11.60
CA GLN A 24 -3.38 -8.55 12.20
C GLN A 24 -2.14 -9.33 11.81
N ASP A 25 -1.70 -9.22 10.56
CA ASP A 25 -0.55 -9.95 10.05
C ASP A 25 0.77 -9.37 10.54
N PHE A 26 0.79 -8.09 10.91
CA PHE A 26 1.98 -7.38 11.36
C PHE A 26 1.79 -6.77 12.76
N PRO A 27 1.56 -7.62 13.80
CA PRO A 27 1.21 -7.10 15.14
C PRO A 27 2.34 -6.32 15.81
N GLN A 28 3.59 -6.49 15.36
CA GLN A 28 4.76 -5.80 15.92
C GLN A 28 5.10 -4.50 15.18
N TYR A 29 4.30 -4.16 14.18
CA TYR A 29 4.51 -2.99 13.33
C TYR A 29 3.26 -2.12 13.31
N ASP A 30 3.40 -0.90 12.80
CA ASP A 30 2.28 0.00 12.60
C ASP A 30 1.82 -0.05 11.13
N VAL A 31 0.53 0.13 10.91
CA VAL A 31 -0.06 0.32 9.59
C VAL A 31 -0.42 1.78 9.46
N TYR A 32 0.02 2.42 8.39
CA TYR A 32 -0.34 3.79 8.05
C TYR A 32 -1.09 3.83 6.74
N TYR A 33 -1.95 4.80 6.58
CA TYR A 33 -2.67 5.03 5.34
C TYR A 33 -2.81 6.52 5.05
N ARG A 34 -3.04 6.85 3.78
CA ARG A 34 -3.33 8.23 3.35
C ARG A 34 -4.13 8.20 2.06
N ILE A 35 -4.81 9.30 1.78
CA ILE A 35 -5.48 9.51 0.50
C ILE A 35 -4.41 9.81 -0.54
N SER A 36 -4.50 9.18 -1.72
CA SER A 36 -3.53 9.39 -2.80
C SER A 36 -3.61 10.83 -3.35
N ALA A 37 -2.55 11.27 -4.04
CA ALA A 37 -2.50 12.60 -4.63
C ALA A 37 -3.64 12.85 -5.63
N SER A 38 -4.09 11.81 -6.33
CA SER A 38 -5.21 11.90 -7.28
C SER A 38 -6.58 11.93 -6.59
N GLU A 39 -6.64 11.69 -5.27
CA GLU A 39 -7.86 11.57 -4.49
C GLU A 39 -8.76 10.39 -4.90
N THR A 40 -8.30 9.53 -5.79
CA THR A 40 -9.06 8.38 -6.30
C THR A 40 -8.59 7.04 -5.73
N GLY A 41 -7.72 7.05 -4.75
CA GLY A 41 -7.19 5.84 -4.16
C GLY A 41 -6.61 6.06 -2.79
N ILE A 42 -6.09 4.99 -2.21
CA ILE A 42 -5.50 4.96 -0.89
C ILE A 42 -4.08 4.41 -1.00
N HIS A 43 -3.14 5.08 -0.34
CA HIS A 43 -1.81 4.50 -0.08
C HIS A 43 -1.83 3.87 1.30
N ALA A 44 -1.21 2.71 1.42
CA ALA A 44 -1.02 2.06 2.72
C ALA A 44 0.43 1.61 2.85
N MET A 45 0.92 1.51 4.07
CA MET A 45 2.25 0.97 4.33
C MET A 45 2.32 0.28 5.67
N ILE A 46 3.22 -0.70 5.74
CA ILE A 46 3.66 -1.29 7.01
C ILE A 46 4.96 -0.58 7.41
N SER A 47 5.02 -0.11 8.63
CA SER A 47 6.14 0.68 9.17
C SER A 47 6.63 0.11 10.49
N PRO A 48 7.90 0.26 10.82
CA PRO A 48 8.33 0.12 12.21
C PRO A 48 7.53 1.06 13.10
N LYS A 49 7.31 0.68 14.37
CA LYS A 49 6.43 1.43 15.27
C LYS A 49 6.83 2.89 15.39
N ASN A 50 5.85 3.78 15.21
CA ASN A 50 5.95 5.22 15.36
C ASN A 50 6.92 5.91 14.40
N MET A 51 7.33 5.25 13.33
CA MET A 51 8.29 5.82 12.39
C MET A 51 7.68 6.41 11.13
N ALA A 52 6.47 5.98 10.76
CA ALA A 52 5.78 6.41 9.53
C ALA A 52 6.70 6.35 8.29
N THR A 53 7.47 5.28 8.20
CA THR A 53 8.37 5.01 7.08
C THR A 53 8.22 3.55 6.66
N PRO A 54 8.32 3.21 5.37
CA PRO A 54 8.10 1.83 4.92
C PRO A 54 9.08 0.84 5.55
N LEU A 55 8.55 -0.27 6.05
CA LEU A 55 9.36 -1.42 6.46
C LEU A 55 10.01 -1.99 5.20
N GLU A 56 11.33 -2.10 5.20
CA GLU A 56 12.05 -2.65 4.06
C GLU A 56 12.09 -4.17 4.12
N VAL A 57 11.71 -4.79 3.01
CA VAL A 57 11.76 -6.24 2.83
C VAL A 57 12.27 -6.54 1.43
N LYS A 58 12.64 -7.79 1.18
CA LYS A 58 13.00 -8.21 -0.17
C LYS A 58 11.79 -8.06 -1.11
N PRO A 59 12.00 -7.69 -2.38
CA PRO A 59 10.90 -7.50 -3.32
C PRO A 59 9.96 -8.70 -3.43
N GLU A 60 10.46 -9.91 -3.36
CA GLU A 60 9.64 -11.13 -3.43
C GLU A 60 8.63 -11.18 -2.28
N LYS A 61 9.04 -10.77 -1.08
CA LYS A 61 8.15 -10.71 0.08
C LYS A 61 7.08 -9.64 -0.09
N ALA A 62 7.45 -8.47 -0.59
CA ALA A 62 6.49 -7.41 -0.86
C ALA A 62 5.41 -7.89 -1.84
N PHE A 63 5.79 -8.61 -2.90
CA PHE A 63 4.85 -9.16 -3.86
C PHE A 63 3.91 -10.20 -3.23
N GLU A 64 4.41 -11.04 -2.32
CA GLU A 64 3.57 -12.00 -1.61
C GLU A 64 2.45 -11.29 -0.83
N TYR A 65 2.78 -10.22 -0.11
CA TYR A 65 1.78 -9.45 0.64
C TYR A 65 0.79 -8.74 -0.28
N ARG A 66 1.24 -8.24 -1.42
CA ARG A 66 0.36 -7.65 -2.41
C ARG A 66 -0.61 -8.68 -2.99
N HIS A 67 -0.16 -9.91 -3.23
CA HIS A 67 -1.04 -10.99 -3.69
C HIS A 67 -2.16 -11.29 -2.69
N GLU A 68 -1.90 -11.23 -1.40
CA GLU A 68 -2.94 -11.42 -0.39
C GLU A 68 -4.05 -10.37 -0.51
N MET A 69 -3.71 -9.16 -0.95
CA MET A 69 -4.70 -8.09 -1.13
C MET A 69 -5.56 -8.27 -2.39
N VAL A 70 -5.19 -9.14 -3.32
CA VAL A 70 -6.02 -9.45 -4.48
C VAL A 70 -7.36 -10.04 -4.05
N ASP A 71 -7.37 -10.89 -3.02
CA ASP A 71 -8.60 -11.50 -2.51
C ASP A 71 -9.57 -10.49 -1.90
N PHE A 72 -9.06 -9.36 -1.45
CA PHE A 72 -9.88 -8.26 -0.95
C PHE A 72 -10.39 -7.33 -2.05
N GLY A 73 -9.95 -7.53 -3.29
CA GLY A 73 -10.28 -6.61 -4.39
C GLY A 73 -9.46 -5.32 -4.39
N LEU A 74 -8.38 -5.25 -3.61
CA LEU A 74 -7.55 -4.05 -3.47
C LEU A 74 -6.33 -4.04 -4.39
N GLU A 75 -5.84 -5.20 -4.79
CA GLU A 75 -4.72 -5.34 -5.72
C GLU A 75 -5.16 -6.09 -6.98
N ASP A 76 -4.41 -5.88 -8.06
CA ASP A 76 -4.66 -6.49 -9.36
C ASP A 76 -3.46 -7.36 -9.73
N GLU A 77 -3.72 -8.61 -10.09
CA GLU A 77 -2.66 -9.55 -10.48
C GLU A 77 -1.85 -9.05 -11.68
N TRP A 78 -2.50 -8.37 -12.63
CA TRP A 78 -1.81 -7.81 -13.80
C TRP A 78 -0.83 -6.71 -13.43
N ARG A 79 -1.20 -5.86 -12.48
CA ARG A 79 -0.30 -4.82 -11.95
C ARG A 79 0.88 -5.44 -11.23
N ILE A 80 0.66 -6.49 -10.45
CA ILE A 80 1.73 -7.22 -9.77
C ILE A 80 2.69 -7.83 -10.79
N LYS A 81 2.17 -8.47 -11.83
CA LYS A 81 2.99 -9.03 -12.92
C LYS A 81 3.79 -7.93 -13.63
N GLY A 82 3.17 -6.79 -13.89
CA GLY A 82 3.84 -5.64 -14.50
C GLY A 82 5.00 -5.13 -13.65
N ASP A 83 4.79 -5.03 -12.34
CA ASP A 83 5.82 -4.58 -11.41
C ASP A 83 6.97 -5.60 -11.29
N LYS A 84 6.65 -6.90 -11.29
CA LYS A 84 7.69 -7.95 -11.34
C LYS A 84 8.54 -7.83 -12.60
N ALA A 85 7.93 -7.55 -13.75
CA ALA A 85 8.65 -7.35 -15.00
C ALA A 85 9.54 -6.11 -14.95
N ARG A 86 9.09 -5.02 -14.33
CA ARG A 86 9.89 -3.81 -14.12
C ARG A 86 11.09 -4.10 -13.23
N LEU A 87 10.88 -4.82 -12.14
CA LEU A 87 11.96 -5.21 -11.23
C LEU A 87 13.02 -6.03 -11.94
N ALA A 88 12.61 -6.98 -12.79
CA ALA A 88 13.54 -7.78 -13.58
C ALA A 88 14.40 -6.94 -14.53
N ARG A 89 13.94 -5.74 -14.91
CA ARG A 89 14.68 -4.77 -15.73
C ARG A 89 15.42 -3.72 -14.91
N GLY A 90 15.50 -3.91 -13.58
CA GLY A 90 16.18 -2.97 -12.68
C GLY A 90 15.43 -1.67 -12.44
N LYS A 91 14.12 -1.61 -12.74
CA LYS A 91 13.30 -0.42 -12.50
C LYS A 91 12.63 -0.48 -11.13
N PRO A 92 12.42 0.68 -10.48
CA PRO A 92 11.74 0.71 -9.20
C PRO A 92 10.26 0.31 -9.34
N THR A 93 9.72 -0.31 -8.28
CA THR A 93 8.33 -0.74 -8.19
C THR A 93 7.70 -0.18 -6.92
N ALA A 94 6.37 -0.20 -6.85
CA ALA A 94 5.61 0.22 -5.67
C ALA A 94 5.95 1.63 -5.19
N GLN A 95 6.26 2.53 -6.11
CA GLN A 95 6.49 3.94 -5.77
C GLN A 95 5.18 4.65 -5.50
N LEU A 96 5.09 5.28 -4.32
CA LEU A 96 3.94 6.10 -3.96
C LEU A 96 4.24 7.56 -4.26
N TRP A 97 3.44 8.16 -5.13
CA TRP A 97 3.62 9.56 -5.52
C TRP A 97 3.05 10.49 -4.44
N GLU A 98 3.89 11.35 -3.91
CA GLU A 98 3.46 12.40 -2.99
C GLU A 98 2.78 13.55 -3.73
N TRP A 99 3.23 13.85 -4.94
CA TRP A 99 2.67 14.88 -5.82
C TRP A 99 2.28 14.27 -7.15
N LYS A 100 1.08 14.61 -7.63
CA LYS A 100 0.62 14.21 -8.94
C LYS A 100 -0.31 15.29 -9.50
N ASP A 101 -0.01 15.78 -10.71
CA ASP A 101 -0.83 16.80 -11.40
C ASP A 101 -1.08 18.04 -10.54
N GLY A 102 -0.06 18.48 -9.78
CA GLY A 102 -0.15 19.66 -8.93
C GLY A 102 -0.86 19.42 -7.59
N LYS A 103 -1.29 18.21 -7.31
CA LYS A 103 -1.94 17.84 -6.05
C LYS A 103 -1.02 17.03 -5.17
N GLN A 104 -1.10 17.28 -3.86
CA GLN A 104 -0.32 16.55 -2.86
C GLN A 104 -1.15 15.42 -2.26
N ALA A 105 -0.51 14.29 -1.98
CA ALA A 105 -1.12 13.20 -1.21
C ALA A 105 -1.45 13.69 0.20
N GLY A 106 -2.46 13.08 0.84
CA GLY A 106 -2.83 13.39 2.21
C GLY A 106 -1.73 13.00 3.20
N GLU A 107 -1.91 13.42 4.45
CA GLU A 107 -0.98 13.05 5.50
C GLU A 107 -1.13 11.57 5.87
N TRP A 108 0.00 10.95 6.26
CA TRP A 108 -0.04 9.59 6.78
C TRP A 108 -0.76 9.54 8.12
N ILE A 109 -1.73 8.66 8.24
CA ILE A 109 -2.54 8.45 9.44
C ILE A 109 -2.27 7.03 9.94
N LYS A 110 -1.99 6.90 11.24
CA LYS A 110 -1.81 5.58 11.86
C LYS A 110 -3.16 4.89 11.95
N TYR A 111 -3.24 3.64 11.48
CA TYR A 111 -4.43 2.82 11.65
C TYR A 111 -4.54 2.38 13.10
N VAL A 112 -5.70 2.62 13.71
CA VAL A 112 -6.01 2.22 15.09
C VAL A 112 -7.12 1.18 15.05
N LYS A 113 -6.85 0.07 15.69
CA LYS A 113 -7.82 -1.02 15.77
C LYS A 113 -9.04 -0.65 16.61
#